data_dd88bb40a6f6f26135d5be923f820074
#
_entry.id   dd88bb40a6f6f26135d5be923f820074
#
_cell.length_a   1.000
_cell.length_b   1.000
_cell.length_c   1.000
_cell.angle_alpha   90.00
_cell.angle_beta   90.00
_cell.angle_gamma   90.00
#
_symmetry.space_group_name_H-M   'P 1'
#
loop_
_entity.id
_entity.type
_entity.pdbx_description
1 polymer ?
#
loop_
_entity_poly.entity_id
_entity_poly.type
_entity_poly.pdbx_seq_one_letter_code
_entity_poly.pdbx_strand_id
1 'polypeptide(L)'
;MHQYIFFIGDFPVRSYGLVLSLSIILATGVGYFFAKVDGRGYEKYLVDIGIIGGSFGLLGARLWDVFFFDWHYYQHHLNEVLNVWQGGMAIQGGVIFGISAVMIYAHFKKLDLLHLADILAPALILGQALGRCANLLNGDAFGAPTGSNFGLLYPSSTLAHRTYGDQPLWPAEVWECQLDIVIFALLLIFRCRDYVKGQCFMLYIMLYSSARFILEYFRGDYNHLVFGLFKSAQMTSIIAFTFSLIVFIYLAFKKRALS
;
A
#
# COMPACT_ATOMS: atom_id res chain seq x y z
N MET A 1 -17.72 4.19 11.76
CA MET A 1 -17.09 3.13 10.96
C MET A 1 -18.21 2.26 10.43
N HIS A 2 -18.25 2.04 9.12
CA HIS A 2 -19.30 1.26 8.46
C HIS A 2 -18.63 0.20 7.59
N GLN A 3 -18.69 -1.06 8.02
CA GLN A 3 -18.09 -2.19 7.26
C GLN A 3 -18.87 -2.47 5.97
N TYR A 4 -20.14 -2.11 5.92
CA TYR A 4 -21.01 -2.26 4.74
C TYR A 4 -21.59 -0.89 4.38
N ILE A 5 -21.63 -0.57 3.08
CA ILE A 5 -22.20 0.70 2.59
C ILE A 5 -23.65 0.51 2.19
N PHE A 6 -23.95 -0.54 1.42
CA PHE A 6 -25.31 -0.91 1.01
C PHE A 6 -25.37 -2.40 0.65
N PHE A 7 -26.59 -2.88 0.40
CA PHE A 7 -26.86 -4.24 -0.02
C PHE A 7 -27.47 -4.24 -1.42
N ILE A 8 -27.05 -5.16 -2.28
CA ILE A 8 -27.68 -5.44 -3.60
C ILE A 8 -28.40 -6.78 -3.45
N GLY A 9 -29.68 -6.74 -3.14
CA GLY A 9 -30.40 -7.93 -2.66
C GLY A 9 -29.76 -8.42 -1.36
N ASP A 10 -29.34 -9.69 -1.32
CA ASP A 10 -28.67 -10.30 -0.15
C ASP A 10 -27.14 -10.12 -0.18
N PHE A 11 -26.59 -9.50 -1.24
CA PHE A 11 -25.15 -9.32 -1.38
C PHE A 11 -24.66 -8.04 -0.68
N PRO A 12 -23.84 -8.14 0.39
CA PRO A 12 -23.32 -6.98 1.10
C PRO A 12 -22.15 -6.36 0.35
N VAL A 13 -22.25 -5.05 0.03
CA VAL A 13 -21.14 -4.28 -0.53
C VAL A 13 -20.27 -3.75 0.61
N ARG A 14 -19.09 -4.33 0.77
CA ARG A 14 -18.13 -3.94 1.81
C ARG A 14 -17.47 -2.61 1.49
N SER A 15 -17.39 -1.73 2.49
CA SER A 15 -16.71 -0.42 2.40
C SER A 15 -15.26 -0.56 1.95
N TYR A 16 -14.55 -1.54 2.51
CA TYR A 16 -13.15 -1.80 2.18
C TYR A 16 -12.95 -2.07 0.69
N GLY A 17 -13.71 -2.98 0.10
CA GLY A 17 -13.59 -3.33 -1.32
C GLY A 17 -13.91 -2.16 -2.25
N LEU A 18 -14.94 -1.36 -1.91
CA LEU A 18 -15.31 -0.19 -2.69
C LEU A 18 -14.22 0.88 -2.65
N VAL A 19 -13.73 1.25 -1.45
CA VAL A 19 -12.69 2.27 -1.30
C VAL A 19 -11.39 1.81 -1.94
N LEU A 20 -11.02 0.52 -1.80
CA LEU A 20 -9.84 -0.03 -2.46
C LEU A 20 -9.94 0.05 -3.99
N SER A 21 -11.10 -0.29 -4.56
CA SER A 21 -11.33 -0.18 -6.00
C SER A 21 -11.22 1.27 -6.49
N LEU A 22 -11.83 2.21 -5.75
CA LEU A 22 -11.71 3.64 -6.03
C LEU A 22 -10.26 4.12 -5.90
N SER A 23 -9.51 3.62 -4.92
CA SER A 23 -8.08 3.94 -4.75
C SER A 23 -7.26 3.54 -5.96
N ILE A 24 -7.49 2.35 -6.51
CA ILE A 24 -6.81 1.86 -7.73
C ILE A 24 -7.17 2.75 -8.93
N ILE A 25 -8.45 3.08 -9.10
CA ILE A 25 -8.90 3.95 -10.21
C ILE A 25 -8.26 5.33 -10.11
N LEU A 26 -8.30 5.95 -8.93
CA LEU A 26 -7.72 7.28 -8.70
C LEU A 26 -6.20 7.26 -8.85
N ALA A 27 -5.50 6.27 -8.30
CA ALA A 27 -4.06 6.11 -8.48
C ALA A 27 -3.70 5.93 -9.96
N THR A 28 -4.46 5.13 -10.71
CA THR A 28 -4.27 4.96 -12.15
C THR A 28 -4.50 6.28 -12.90
N GLY A 29 -5.54 7.04 -12.54
CA GLY A 29 -5.82 8.36 -13.12
C GLY A 29 -4.72 9.38 -12.85
N VAL A 30 -4.18 9.40 -11.63
CA VAL A 30 -3.04 10.26 -11.26
C VAL A 30 -1.78 9.84 -12.01
N GLY A 31 -1.48 8.55 -12.09
CA GLY A 31 -0.39 8.03 -12.91
C GLY A 31 -0.53 8.42 -14.39
N TYR A 32 -1.73 8.27 -14.96
CA TYR A 32 -2.03 8.70 -16.33
C TYR A 32 -1.78 10.19 -16.53
N PHE A 33 -2.23 11.03 -15.60
CA PHE A 33 -2.00 12.47 -15.66
C PHE A 33 -0.50 12.79 -15.68
N PHE A 34 0.30 12.19 -14.78
CA PHE A 34 1.74 12.42 -14.74
C PHE A 34 2.46 11.88 -15.99
N ALA A 35 2.05 10.73 -16.50
CA ALA A 35 2.58 10.20 -17.74
C ALA A 35 2.30 11.12 -18.95
N LYS A 36 1.10 11.72 -18.98
CA LYS A 36 0.71 12.68 -20.02
C LYS A 36 1.52 13.98 -19.94
N VAL A 37 1.71 14.51 -18.72
CA VAL A 37 2.52 15.71 -18.48
C VAL A 37 3.99 15.47 -18.86
N ASP A 38 4.51 14.27 -18.61
CA ASP A 38 5.87 13.88 -18.98
C ASP A 38 6.11 13.82 -20.52
N GLY A 39 5.07 13.61 -21.30
CA GLY A 39 5.09 13.71 -22.76
C GLY A 39 5.84 12.61 -23.51
N ARG A 40 6.25 11.51 -22.83
CA ARG A 40 7.00 10.39 -23.43
C ARG A 40 6.11 9.27 -23.96
N GLY A 41 4.78 9.44 -23.91
CA GLY A 41 3.83 8.47 -24.44
C GLY A 41 3.55 7.28 -23.54
N TYR A 42 3.89 7.37 -22.22
CA TYR A 42 3.61 6.33 -21.25
C TYR A 42 2.12 6.27 -20.86
N GLU A 43 1.38 7.35 -21.05
CA GLU A 43 -0.05 7.46 -20.69
C GLU A 43 -0.91 6.35 -21.31
N LYS A 44 -0.58 5.92 -22.53
CA LYS A 44 -1.30 4.84 -23.24
C LYS A 44 -1.22 3.47 -22.56
N TYR A 45 -0.26 3.27 -21.66
CA TYR A 45 -0.06 2.01 -20.93
C TYR A 45 -0.59 2.03 -19.48
N LEU A 46 -0.88 3.23 -18.94
CA LEU A 46 -1.20 3.36 -17.52
C LEU A 46 -2.51 2.69 -17.13
N VAL A 47 -3.51 2.69 -18.01
CA VAL A 47 -4.77 1.99 -17.76
C VAL A 47 -4.53 0.48 -17.69
N ASP A 48 -3.79 -0.07 -18.65
CA ASP A 48 -3.42 -1.50 -18.63
C ASP A 48 -2.62 -1.85 -17.37
N ILE A 49 -1.65 -1.01 -16.98
CA ILE A 49 -0.85 -1.19 -15.78
C ILE A 49 -1.73 -1.19 -14.52
N GLY A 50 -2.71 -0.29 -14.43
CA GLY A 50 -3.67 -0.25 -13.31
C GLY A 50 -4.52 -1.53 -13.25
N ILE A 51 -5.06 -1.98 -14.39
CA ILE A 51 -5.85 -3.20 -14.48
C ILE A 51 -5.00 -4.44 -14.15
N ILE A 52 -3.84 -4.57 -14.76
CA ILE A 52 -2.94 -5.72 -14.57
C ILE A 52 -2.46 -5.75 -13.11
N GLY A 53 -1.91 -4.63 -12.61
CA GLY A 53 -1.41 -4.53 -11.23
C GLY A 53 -2.50 -4.79 -10.20
N GLY A 54 -3.70 -4.24 -10.40
CA GLY A 54 -4.85 -4.45 -9.51
C GLY A 54 -5.36 -5.89 -9.54
N SER A 55 -5.57 -6.47 -10.72
CA SER A 55 -6.10 -7.83 -10.87
C SER A 55 -5.12 -8.88 -10.36
N PHE A 56 -3.84 -8.80 -10.76
CA PHE A 56 -2.83 -9.73 -10.28
C PHE A 56 -2.48 -9.50 -8.81
N GLY A 57 -2.56 -8.25 -8.33
CA GLY A 57 -2.43 -7.94 -6.91
C GLY A 57 -3.53 -8.58 -6.08
N LEU A 58 -4.80 -8.49 -6.51
CA LEU A 58 -5.91 -9.13 -5.83
C LEU A 58 -5.77 -10.66 -5.82
N LEU A 59 -5.45 -11.26 -6.97
CA LEU A 59 -5.22 -12.69 -7.10
C LEU A 59 -4.05 -13.15 -6.21
N GLY A 60 -2.93 -12.42 -6.25
CA GLY A 60 -1.75 -12.72 -5.45
C GLY A 60 -2.00 -12.62 -3.95
N ALA A 61 -2.75 -11.60 -3.51
CA ALA A 61 -3.14 -11.44 -2.12
C ALA A 61 -3.94 -12.65 -1.62
N ARG A 62 -4.87 -13.14 -2.45
CA ARG A 62 -5.67 -14.32 -2.14
C ARG A 62 -4.86 -15.61 -2.12
N LEU A 63 -4.07 -15.85 -3.17
CA LEU A 63 -3.24 -17.06 -3.25
C LEU A 63 -2.21 -17.12 -2.11
N TRP A 64 -1.63 -15.96 -1.73
CA TRP A 64 -0.70 -15.93 -0.60
C TRP A 64 -1.36 -16.31 0.71
N ASP A 65 -2.53 -15.77 0.99
CA ASP A 65 -3.32 -16.10 2.16
C ASP A 65 -3.63 -17.60 2.22
N VAL A 66 -4.19 -18.14 1.13
CA VAL A 66 -4.55 -19.55 1.00
C VAL A 66 -3.35 -20.49 1.23
N PHE A 67 -2.21 -20.23 0.57
CA PHE A 67 -1.10 -21.18 0.58
C PHE A 67 -0.14 -21.02 1.78
N PHE A 68 -0.01 -19.79 2.31
CA PHE A 68 0.99 -19.52 3.36
C PHE A 68 0.39 -19.31 4.75
N PHE A 69 -0.89 -18.89 4.85
CA PHE A 69 -1.50 -18.63 6.15
C PHE A 69 -2.53 -19.69 6.52
N ASP A 70 -3.42 -20.08 5.61
CA ASP A 70 -4.58 -20.91 5.92
C ASP A 70 -4.66 -22.20 5.09
N TRP A 71 -3.54 -22.74 4.60
CA TRP A 71 -3.53 -23.96 3.77
C TRP A 71 -4.21 -25.13 4.43
N HIS A 72 -4.09 -25.27 5.75
CA HIS A 72 -4.75 -26.37 6.51
C HIS A 72 -6.28 -26.35 6.35
N TYR A 73 -6.88 -25.19 6.25
CA TYR A 73 -8.31 -25.03 5.99
C TYR A 73 -8.62 -25.29 4.51
N TYR A 74 -7.92 -24.60 3.60
CA TYR A 74 -8.25 -24.62 2.17
C TYR A 74 -7.97 -25.94 1.47
N GLN A 75 -7.07 -26.79 1.95
CA GLN A 75 -6.87 -28.13 1.40
C GLN A 75 -8.13 -29.00 1.47
N HIS A 76 -9.04 -28.70 2.42
CA HIS A 76 -10.33 -29.39 2.56
C HIS A 76 -11.51 -28.60 1.97
N HIS A 77 -11.30 -27.35 1.54
CA HIS A 77 -12.31 -26.44 1.02
C HIS A 77 -11.85 -25.77 -0.29
N LEU A 78 -11.41 -26.56 -1.27
CA LEU A 78 -10.83 -26.06 -2.52
C LEU A 78 -11.77 -25.17 -3.33
N ASN A 79 -13.08 -25.35 -3.22
CA ASN A 79 -14.11 -24.52 -3.84
C ASN A 79 -14.13 -23.08 -3.29
N GLU A 80 -13.54 -22.84 -2.11
CA GLU A 80 -13.50 -21.52 -1.48
C GLU A 80 -12.21 -20.74 -1.76
N VAL A 81 -11.22 -21.38 -2.40
CA VAL A 81 -9.91 -20.75 -2.68
C VAL A 81 -10.04 -19.41 -3.42
N LEU A 82 -10.98 -19.27 -4.35
CA LEU A 82 -11.19 -18.05 -5.13
C LEU A 82 -12.24 -17.11 -4.55
N ASN A 83 -12.82 -17.40 -3.40
CA ASN A 83 -13.87 -16.58 -2.76
C ASN A 83 -13.29 -15.34 -2.08
N VAL A 84 -12.81 -14.37 -2.87
CA VAL A 84 -12.20 -13.11 -2.37
C VAL A 84 -13.17 -12.26 -1.54
N TRP A 85 -14.47 -12.42 -1.72
CA TRP A 85 -15.52 -11.67 -0.99
C TRP A 85 -15.69 -12.12 0.47
N GLN A 86 -15.17 -13.28 0.85
CA GLN A 86 -15.19 -13.77 2.24
C GLN A 86 -14.09 -13.14 3.10
N GLY A 87 -13.10 -12.49 2.48
CA GLY A 87 -11.88 -11.99 3.14
C GLY A 87 -10.73 -12.96 2.95
N GLY A 88 -9.70 -12.90 3.83
CA GLY A 88 -8.50 -13.71 3.68
C GLY A 88 -7.64 -13.22 2.50
N MET A 89 -6.96 -12.10 2.70
CA MET A 89 -6.09 -11.50 1.70
C MET A 89 -4.80 -10.98 2.35
N ALA A 90 -3.68 -11.49 1.91
CA ALA A 90 -2.37 -11.12 2.41
C ALA A 90 -1.70 -10.06 1.53
N ILE A 91 -1.36 -8.91 2.11
CA ILE A 91 -0.74 -7.79 1.38
C ILE A 91 0.58 -8.20 0.71
N GLN A 92 1.34 -9.13 1.29
CA GLN A 92 2.61 -9.63 0.75
C GLN A 92 2.42 -10.21 -0.66
N GLY A 93 1.42 -11.08 -0.83
CA GLY A 93 1.07 -11.65 -2.13
C GLY A 93 0.60 -10.58 -3.10
N GLY A 94 -0.21 -9.64 -2.63
CA GLY A 94 -0.68 -8.52 -3.44
C GLY A 94 0.46 -7.70 -4.04
N VAL A 95 1.42 -7.33 -3.22
CA VAL A 95 2.59 -6.55 -3.66
C VAL A 95 3.48 -7.36 -4.62
N ILE A 96 3.82 -8.60 -4.27
CA ILE A 96 4.72 -9.43 -5.09
C ILE A 96 4.10 -9.71 -6.46
N PHE A 97 2.86 -10.18 -6.51
CA PHE A 97 2.21 -10.54 -7.79
C PHE A 97 1.89 -9.29 -8.61
N GLY A 98 1.39 -8.22 -7.98
CA GLY A 98 1.08 -6.97 -8.66
C GLY A 98 2.32 -6.33 -9.30
N ILE A 99 3.41 -6.18 -8.54
CA ILE A 99 4.67 -5.63 -9.07
C ILE A 99 5.24 -6.54 -10.16
N SER A 100 5.28 -7.86 -9.95
CA SER A 100 5.80 -8.81 -10.94
C SER A 100 5.03 -8.73 -12.25
N ALA A 101 3.70 -8.68 -12.20
CA ALA A 101 2.86 -8.57 -13.39
C ALA A 101 3.10 -7.25 -14.15
N VAL A 102 3.22 -6.12 -13.43
CA VAL A 102 3.54 -4.82 -14.04
C VAL A 102 4.94 -4.83 -14.64
N MET A 103 5.94 -5.41 -13.98
CA MET A 103 7.30 -5.52 -14.53
C MET A 103 7.35 -6.38 -15.79
N ILE A 104 6.65 -7.51 -15.81
CA ILE A 104 6.52 -8.38 -16.99
C ILE A 104 5.85 -7.61 -18.15
N TYR A 105 4.73 -6.94 -17.88
CA TYR A 105 4.06 -6.11 -18.90
C TYR A 105 4.97 -5.01 -19.44
N ALA A 106 5.64 -4.27 -18.55
CA ALA A 106 6.57 -3.21 -18.92
C ALA A 106 7.75 -3.73 -19.77
N HIS A 107 8.26 -4.94 -19.44
CA HIS A 107 9.28 -5.60 -20.22
C HIS A 107 8.81 -5.90 -21.66
N PHE A 108 7.62 -6.49 -21.82
CA PHE A 108 7.06 -6.75 -23.15
C PHE A 108 6.79 -5.48 -23.96
N LYS A 109 6.41 -4.40 -23.29
CA LYS A 109 6.19 -3.08 -23.93
C LYS A 109 7.48 -2.27 -24.08
N LYS A 110 8.64 -2.81 -23.68
CA LYS A 110 9.97 -2.17 -23.71
C LYS A 110 9.99 -0.82 -23.00
N LEU A 111 9.27 -0.70 -21.87
CA LEU A 111 9.24 0.50 -21.06
C LEU A 111 10.48 0.57 -20.16
N ASP A 112 11.01 1.79 -19.95
CA ASP A 112 12.04 2.04 -18.94
C ASP A 112 11.42 1.94 -17.54
N LEU A 113 11.79 0.90 -16.79
CA LEU A 113 11.21 0.61 -15.48
C LEU A 113 11.48 1.69 -14.44
N LEU A 114 12.67 2.31 -14.46
CA LEU A 114 12.98 3.38 -13.51
C LEU A 114 12.14 4.63 -13.78
N HIS A 115 11.96 4.95 -15.06
CA HIS A 115 11.10 6.06 -15.45
C HIS A 115 9.62 5.77 -15.13
N LEU A 116 9.14 4.57 -15.40
CA LEU A 116 7.79 4.15 -15.04
C LEU A 116 7.57 4.21 -13.52
N ALA A 117 8.54 3.76 -12.73
CA ALA A 117 8.48 3.82 -11.28
C ALA A 117 8.37 5.27 -10.76
N ASP A 118 9.09 6.22 -11.36
CA ASP A 118 8.99 7.65 -11.02
C ASP A 118 7.61 8.24 -11.34
N ILE A 119 6.99 7.80 -12.44
CA ILE A 119 5.62 8.21 -12.79
C ILE A 119 4.62 7.65 -11.77
N LEU A 120 4.80 6.39 -11.36
CA LEU A 120 3.89 5.70 -10.45
C LEU A 120 4.07 6.10 -8.98
N ALA A 121 5.24 6.61 -8.56
CA ALA A 121 5.52 6.90 -7.15
C ALA A 121 4.46 7.79 -6.47
N PRO A 122 4.05 8.96 -7.03
CA PRO A 122 2.98 9.75 -6.43
C PRO A 122 1.62 9.05 -6.47
N ALA A 123 1.34 8.28 -7.52
CA ALA A 123 0.09 7.52 -7.65
C ALA A 123 -0.03 6.43 -6.59
N LEU A 124 1.07 5.72 -6.31
CA LEU A 124 1.13 4.66 -5.31
C LEU A 124 0.89 5.20 -3.90
N ILE A 125 1.58 6.27 -3.49
CA ILE A 125 1.39 6.83 -2.15
C ILE A 125 -0.01 7.40 -1.94
N LEU A 126 -0.62 8.00 -2.97
CA LEU A 126 -2.01 8.44 -2.91
C LEU A 126 -2.97 7.24 -2.76
N GLY A 127 -2.73 6.17 -3.51
CA GLY A 127 -3.49 4.92 -3.37
C GLY A 127 -3.36 4.32 -1.97
N GLN A 128 -2.16 4.37 -1.37
CA GLN A 128 -1.94 3.94 0.02
C GLN A 128 -2.72 4.80 1.02
N ALA A 129 -2.69 6.13 0.89
CA ALA A 129 -3.46 7.03 1.74
C ALA A 129 -4.96 6.69 1.73
N LEU A 130 -5.54 6.46 0.55
CA LEU A 130 -6.93 6.04 0.41
C LEU A 130 -7.18 4.64 0.99
N GLY A 131 -6.21 3.72 0.86
CA GLY A 131 -6.24 2.42 1.49
C GLY A 131 -6.32 2.50 3.02
N ARG A 132 -5.66 3.50 3.66
CA ARG A 132 -5.80 3.75 5.11
C ARG A 132 -7.21 4.22 5.49
N CYS A 133 -7.87 4.99 4.63
CA CYS A 133 -9.29 5.29 4.83
C CYS A 133 -10.15 4.01 4.79
N ALA A 134 -9.84 3.06 3.91
CA ALA A 134 -10.53 1.78 3.88
C ALA A 134 -10.32 0.96 5.17
N ASN A 135 -9.08 0.95 5.70
CA ASN A 135 -8.78 0.30 6.98
C ASN A 135 -9.59 0.91 8.13
N LEU A 136 -9.66 2.25 8.24
CA LEU A 136 -10.45 2.93 9.26
C LEU A 136 -11.94 2.55 9.19
N LEU A 137 -12.52 2.48 7.98
CA LEU A 137 -13.91 2.08 7.80
C LEU A 137 -14.15 0.61 8.17
N ASN A 138 -13.18 -0.26 7.91
CA ASN A 138 -13.24 -1.69 8.21
C ASN A 138 -12.94 -2.00 9.69
N GLY A 139 -12.20 -1.10 10.38
CA GLY A 139 -11.78 -1.28 11.77
C GLY A 139 -10.61 -2.25 11.92
N ASP A 140 -9.70 -2.23 10.96
CA ASP A 140 -8.43 -2.97 10.97
C ASP A 140 -7.23 -2.01 10.87
N ALA A 141 -6.01 -2.54 10.97
CA ALA A 141 -4.78 -1.75 10.98
C ALA A 141 -4.71 -0.71 12.11
N PHE A 142 -5.42 -0.95 13.21
CA PHE A 142 -5.63 -0.08 14.36
C PHE A 142 -4.38 0.08 15.23
N GLY A 143 -4.41 1.13 16.07
CA GLY A 143 -3.36 1.41 17.05
C GLY A 143 -3.47 0.60 18.33
N ALA A 144 -2.43 0.66 19.16
CA ALA A 144 -2.43 0.13 20.52
C ALA A 144 -3.31 1.01 21.45
N PRO A 145 -3.72 0.50 22.63
CA PRO A 145 -4.40 1.31 23.63
C PRO A 145 -3.58 2.53 24.07
N THR A 146 -4.24 3.68 24.17
CA THR A 146 -3.57 4.94 24.55
C THR A 146 -3.32 5.04 26.06
N GLY A 147 -4.03 4.23 26.88
CA GLY A 147 -4.02 4.37 28.32
C GLY A 147 -4.69 5.64 28.85
N SER A 148 -5.40 6.38 28.00
CA SER A 148 -6.04 7.65 28.32
C SER A 148 -7.42 7.75 27.63
N ASN A 149 -8.11 8.89 27.82
CA ASN A 149 -9.38 9.17 27.14
C ASN A 149 -9.18 9.66 25.70
N PHE A 150 -7.95 9.81 25.23
CA PHE A 150 -7.64 10.18 23.84
C PHE A 150 -7.61 8.93 22.96
N GLY A 151 -8.13 9.02 21.75
CA GLY A 151 -8.04 7.97 20.74
C GLY A 151 -9.37 7.67 20.06
N LEU A 152 -9.36 6.62 19.24
CA LEU A 152 -10.55 6.15 18.54
C LEU A 152 -11.19 4.99 19.32
N LEU A 153 -12.52 5.04 19.43
CA LEU A 153 -13.35 3.93 19.90
C LEU A 153 -13.91 3.19 18.70
N TYR A 154 -13.75 1.89 18.68
CA TYR A 154 -14.17 1.05 17.57
C TYR A 154 -15.48 0.32 17.89
N PRO A 155 -16.42 0.21 16.92
CA PRO A 155 -17.66 -0.54 17.10
C PRO A 155 -17.41 -2.02 17.39
N SER A 156 -18.31 -2.65 18.15
CA SER A 156 -18.20 -4.06 18.58
C SER A 156 -18.08 -5.08 17.43
N SER A 157 -18.51 -4.71 16.23
CA SER A 157 -18.38 -5.54 15.03
C SER A 157 -16.96 -5.61 14.45
N THR A 158 -16.06 -4.69 14.86
CA THR A 158 -14.72 -4.56 14.29
C THR A 158 -13.68 -5.49 14.95
N LEU A 159 -12.60 -5.77 14.24
CA LEU A 159 -11.47 -6.53 14.77
C LEU A 159 -10.78 -5.78 15.93
N ALA A 160 -10.66 -4.47 15.83
CA ALA A 160 -10.07 -3.62 16.87
C ALA A 160 -10.79 -3.77 18.22
N HIS A 161 -12.13 -3.70 18.21
CA HIS A 161 -12.93 -3.87 19.41
C HIS A 161 -12.83 -5.31 19.97
N ARG A 162 -12.80 -6.33 19.09
CA ARG A 162 -12.63 -7.72 19.53
C ARG A 162 -11.29 -7.95 20.22
N THR A 163 -10.26 -7.16 19.85
CA THR A 163 -8.90 -7.28 20.41
C THR A 163 -8.77 -6.52 21.73
N TYR A 164 -9.30 -5.30 21.83
CA TYR A 164 -9.05 -4.39 22.95
C TYR A 164 -10.32 -3.90 23.68
N GLY A 165 -11.51 -4.31 23.23
CA GLY A 165 -12.78 -3.87 23.86
C GLY A 165 -13.04 -2.37 23.66
N ASP A 166 -13.64 -1.74 24.68
CA ASP A 166 -14.03 -0.30 24.67
C ASP A 166 -12.87 0.64 25.03
N GLN A 167 -11.61 0.25 24.79
CA GLN A 167 -10.46 1.09 25.07
C GLN A 167 -10.21 2.06 23.91
N PRO A 168 -9.86 3.35 24.20
CA PRO A 168 -9.38 4.29 23.17
C PRO A 168 -8.03 3.82 22.60
N LEU A 169 -7.96 3.71 21.26
CA LEU A 169 -6.77 3.26 20.54
C LEU A 169 -6.12 4.43 19.81
N TRP A 170 -4.78 4.38 19.63
CA TRP A 170 -4.07 5.35 18.82
C TRP A 170 -4.63 5.35 17.39
N PRO A 171 -4.91 6.51 16.78
CA PRO A 171 -5.46 6.60 15.41
C PRO A 171 -4.36 6.37 14.35
N ALA A 172 -3.70 5.22 14.42
CA ALA A 172 -2.51 4.91 13.62
C ALA A 172 -2.78 4.96 12.11
N GLU A 173 -3.91 4.43 11.66
CA GLU A 173 -4.34 4.45 10.27
C GLU A 173 -4.67 5.86 9.77
N VAL A 174 -5.20 6.75 10.64
CA VAL A 174 -5.46 8.16 10.31
C VAL A 174 -4.14 8.91 10.14
N TRP A 175 -3.21 8.72 11.07
CA TRP A 175 -1.89 9.34 10.98
C TRP A 175 -1.10 8.85 9.78
N GLU A 176 -1.20 7.55 9.44
CA GLU A 176 -0.56 7.01 8.25
C GLU A 176 -1.16 7.63 6.98
N CYS A 177 -2.49 7.76 6.89
CA CYS A 177 -3.15 8.46 5.79
C CYS A 177 -2.66 9.92 5.65
N GLN A 178 -2.56 10.66 6.75
CA GLN A 178 -2.09 12.05 6.75
C GLN A 178 -0.62 12.16 6.28
N LEU A 179 0.25 11.27 6.78
CA LEU A 179 1.66 11.24 6.37
C LEU A 179 1.80 10.86 4.89
N ASP A 180 1.01 9.90 4.39
CA ASP A 180 1.00 9.53 2.99
C ASP A 180 0.61 10.72 2.09
N ILE A 181 -0.36 11.55 2.51
CA ILE A 181 -0.73 12.79 1.80
C ILE A 181 0.43 13.81 1.83
N VAL A 182 1.11 13.95 2.96
CA VAL A 182 2.30 14.81 3.05
C VAL A 182 3.41 14.31 2.13
N ILE A 183 3.67 13.00 2.11
CA ILE A 183 4.65 12.40 1.21
C ILE A 183 4.25 12.63 -0.25
N PHE A 184 2.97 12.47 -0.59
CA PHE A 184 2.46 12.80 -1.93
C PHE A 184 2.83 14.24 -2.33
N ALA A 185 2.53 15.22 -1.47
CA ALA A 185 2.87 16.62 -1.72
C ALA A 185 4.39 16.84 -1.89
N LEU A 186 5.22 16.20 -1.05
CA LEU A 186 6.68 16.28 -1.16
C LEU A 186 7.19 15.70 -2.48
N LEU A 187 6.61 14.59 -2.95
CA LEU A 187 6.96 14.02 -4.25
C LEU A 187 6.57 14.94 -5.40
N LEU A 188 5.43 15.64 -5.32
CA LEU A 188 5.04 16.63 -6.33
C LEU A 188 6.05 17.78 -6.39
N ILE A 189 6.47 18.31 -5.25
CA ILE A 189 7.49 19.36 -5.17
C ILE A 189 8.83 18.87 -5.75
N PHE A 190 9.22 17.63 -5.43
CA PHE A 190 10.44 17.02 -5.96
C PHE A 190 10.40 16.88 -7.48
N ARG A 191 9.26 16.49 -8.06
CA ARG A 191 9.07 16.35 -9.50
C ARG A 191 9.18 17.67 -10.28
N CYS A 192 9.03 18.82 -9.63
CA CYS A 192 9.26 20.12 -10.26
C CYS A 192 10.75 20.44 -10.47
N ARG A 193 11.67 19.59 -10.02
CA ARG A 193 13.12 19.75 -10.14
C ARG A 193 13.70 18.82 -11.18
N ASP A 194 14.90 19.15 -11.67
CA ASP A 194 15.67 18.20 -12.50
C ASP A 194 16.20 17.05 -11.63
N TYR A 195 15.77 15.85 -11.93
CA TYR A 195 16.19 14.62 -11.24
C TYR A 195 16.52 13.51 -12.25
N VAL A 196 17.28 12.50 -11.78
CA VAL A 196 17.63 11.32 -12.57
C VAL A 196 16.51 10.28 -12.43
N LYS A 197 16.27 9.54 -13.52
CA LYS A 197 15.31 8.42 -13.51
C LYS A 197 15.56 7.46 -12.33
N GLY A 198 14.50 7.15 -11.61
CA GLY A 198 14.50 6.32 -10.41
C GLY A 198 14.60 7.13 -9.10
N GLN A 199 15.04 8.39 -9.12
CA GLN A 199 15.20 9.18 -7.90
C GLN A 199 13.87 9.50 -7.20
N CYS A 200 12.81 9.81 -7.95
CA CYS A 200 11.51 10.11 -7.36
C CYS A 200 10.94 8.86 -6.65
N PHE A 201 11.10 7.69 -7.26
CA PHE A 201 10.68 6.43 -6.65
C PHE A 201 11.53 6.06 -5.43
N MET A 202 12.85 6.27 -5.46
CA MET A 202 13.69 6.05 -4.27
C MET A 202 13.31 7.00 -3.14
N LEU A 203 13.01 8.26 -3.44
CA LEU A 203 12.55 9.23 -2.44
C LEU A 203 11.20 8.79 -1.82
N TYR A 204 10.27 8.28 -2.64
CA TYR A 204 9.02 7.70 -2.16
C TYR A 204 9.29 6.58 -1.14
N ILE A 205 10.15 5.59 -1.49
CA ILE A 205 10.48 4.49 -0.59
C ILE A 205 11.11 5.01 0.71
N MET A 206 12.03 5.96 0.64
CA MET A 206 12.68 6.55 1.83
C MET A 206 11.67 7.20 2.76
N LEU A 207 10.81 8.08 2.23
CA LEU A 207 9.84 8.81 3.02
C LEU A 207 8.79 7.88 3.65
N TYR A 208 8.26 6.95 2.84
CA TYR A 208 7.29 5.98 3.33
C TYR A 208 7.88 5.04 4.39
N SER A 209 9.10 4.53 4.17
CA SER A 209 9.78 3.68 5.14
C SER A 209 10.03 4.40 6.46
N SER A 210 10.38 5.69 6.42
CA SER A 210 10.55 6.51 7.62
C SER A 210 9.24 6.67 8.38
N ALA A 211 8.16 7.03 7.67
CA ALA A 211 6.83 7.17 8.26
C ALA A 211 6.36 5.84 8.86
N ARG A 212 6.52 4.74 8.11
CA ARG A 212 6.13 3.40 8.56
C ARG A 212 6.90 2.94 9.79
N PHE A 213 8.20 3.20 9.85
CA PHE A 213 9.03 2.88 11.02
C PHE A 213 8.54 3.59 12.29
N ILE A 214 8.23 4.88 12.18
CA ILE A 214 7.76 5.70 13.31
C ILE A 214 6.37 5.26 13.75
N LEU A 215 5.44 5.11 12.81
CA LEU A 215 4.06 4.77 13.12
C LEU A 215 3.89 3.36 13.67
N GLU A 216 4.83 2.44 13.42
CA GLU A 216 4.78 1.09 13.95
C GLU A 216 4.83 1.03 15.48
N TYR A 217 5.39 2.05 16.15
CA TYR A 217 5.35 2.14 17.61
C TYR A 217 3.93 2.31 18.17
N PHE A 218 3.04 2.89 17.40
CA PHE A 218 1.65 3.16 17.78
C PHE A 218 0.68 2.06 17.34
N ARG A 219 1.16 1.10 16.54
CA ARG A 219 0.35 -0.01 16.02
C ARG A 219 0.11 -1.09 17.07
N GLY A 220 -1.16 -1.58 17.13
CA GLY A 220 -1.60 -2.62 18.07
C GLY A 220 -1.99 -3.94 17.44
N ASP A 221 -2.07 -4.01 16.11
CA ASP A 221 -2.53 -5.18 15.36
C ASP A 221 -1.48 -6.31 15.23
N TYR A 222 -0.17 -5.97 15.29
CA TYR A 222 0.92 -6.95 15.24
C TYR A 222 1.97 -6.69 16.31
N ASN A 223 2.27 -7.72 17.12
CA ASN A 223 3.23 -7.62 18.23
C ASN A 223 4.41 -8.59 18.13
N HIS A 224 4.60 -9.25 16.97
CA HIS A 224 5.75 -10.15 16.78
C HIS A 224 7.05 -9.37 16.60
N LEU A 225 7.97 -9.57 17.55
CA LEU A 225 9.32 -8.99 17.49
C LEU A 225 10.26 -9.92 16.73
N VAL A 226 10.98 -9.38 15.76
CA VAL A 226 12.06 -10.04 15.06
C VAL A 226 13.34 -9.83 15.87
N PHE A 227 14.02 -10.92 16.23
CA PHE A 227 15.20 -10.92 17.11
C PHE A 227 14.97 -10.24 18.48
N GLY A 228 13.72 -10.13 18.93
CA GLY A 228 13.38 -9.50 20.21
C GLY A 228 13.56 -7.97 20.26
N LEU A 229 13.90 -7.32 19.14
CA LEU A 229 14.24 -5.88 19.07
C LEU A 229 13.22 -5.04 18.30
N PHE A 230 12.85 -5.47 17.11
CA PHE A 230 12.00 -4.69 16.20
C PHE A 230 10.82 -5.51 15.71
N LYS A 231 9.68 -4.85 15.47
CA LYS A 231 8.58 -5.47 14.74
C LYS A 231 9.00 -5.73 13.28
N SER A 232 8.42 -6.73 12.64
CA SER A 232 8.76 -7.10 11.25
C SER A 232 8.65 -5.93 10.26
N ALA A 233 7.64 -5.06 10.43
CA ALA A 233 7.46 -3.86 9.62
C ALA A 233 8.59 -2.82 9.85
N GLN A 234 9.14 -2.72 11.05
CA GLN A 234 10.29 -1.84 11.32
C GLN A 234 11.56 -2.35 10.65
N MET A 235 11.82 -3.66 10.71
CA MET A 235 12.97 -4.27 10.02
C MET A 235 12.92 -4.07 8.52
N THR A 236 11.76 -4.34 7.89
CA THR A 236 11.59 -4.11 6.45
C THR A 236 11.73 -2.62 6.09
N SER A 237 11.27 -1.71 6.96
CA SER A 237 11.43 -0.27 6.76
C SER A 237 12.90 0.18 6.82
N ILE A 238 13.69 -0.35 7.75
CA ILE A 238 15.14 -0.06 7.84
C ILE A 238 15.85 -0.52 6.57
N ILE A 239 15.56 -1.76 6.12
CA ILE A 239 16.18 -2.33 4.91
C ILE A 239 15.79 -1.50 3.68
N ALA A 240 14.49 -1.19 3.50
CA ALA A 240 14.00 -0.44 2.36
C ALA A 240 14.56 1.00 2.35
N PHE A 241 14.61 1.66 3.51
CA PHE A 241 15.22 2.99 3.64
C PHE A 241 16.70 2.99 3.26
N THR A 242 17.47 2.07 3.84
CA THR A 242 18.92 1.99 3.59
C THR A 242 19.21 1.69 2.13
N PHE A 243 18.51 0.73 1.54
CA PHE A 243 18.65 0.40 0.12
C PHE A 243 18.30 1.61 -0.77
N SER A 244 17.15 2.23 -0.53
CA SER A 244 16.71 3.36 -1.36
C SER A 244 17.63 4.58 -1.21
N LEU A 245 18.17 4.85 -0.02
CA LEU A 245 19.15 5.90 0.21
C LEU A 245 20.45 5.67 -0.58
N ILE A 246 20.99 4.45 -0.54
CA ILE A 246 22.21 4.09 -1.29
C ILE A 246 21.97 4.29 -2.78
N VAL A 247 20.85 3.79 -3.32
CA VAL A 247 20.51 3.92 -4.74
C VAL A 247 20.28 5.39 -5.11
N PHE A 248 19.58 6.16 -4.28
CA PHE A 248 19.33 7.58 -4.51
C PHE A 248 20.64 8.39 -4.62
N ILE A 249 21.56 8.14 -3.68
CA ILE A 249 22.89 8.78 -3.68
C ILE A 249 23.70 8.36 -4.91
N TYR A 250 23.73 7.07 -5.24
CA TYR A 250 24.40 6.55 -6.44
C TYR A 250 23.91 7.24 -7.72
N LEU A 251 22.58 7.36 -7.89
CA LEU A 251 21.98 8.04 -9.03
C LEU A 251 22.35 9.53 -9.08
N ALA A 252 22.41 10.20 -7.93
CA ALA A 252 22.82 11.61 -7.84
C ALA A 252 24.26 11.82 -8.26
N PHE A 253 25.19 10.95 -7.83
CA PHE A 253 26.60 11.03 -8.26
C PHE A 253 26.78 10.73 -9.75
N LYS A 254 26.05 9.76 -10.30
CA LYS A 254 26.07 9.44 -11.73
C LYS A 254 25.65 10.64 -12.60
N LYS A 255 24.71 11.46 -12.14
CA LYS A 255 24.32 12.71 -12.84
C LYS A 255 25.50 13.68 -12.93
N ARG A 256 26.20 13.89 -11.80
CA ARG A 256 27.35 14.83 -11.74
C ARG A 256 28.53 14.40 -12.58
N ALA A 257 28.72 13.09 -12.79
CA ALA A 257 29.81 12.58 -13.63
C ALA A 257 29.53 12.65 -15.12
N LEU A 258 28.27 12.91 -15.53
CA LEU A 258 27.84 13.02 -16.92
C LEU A 258 27.52 14.46 -17.36
N SER A 259 27.47 15.41 -16.42
CA SER A 259 27.34 16.86 -16.64
C SER A 259 28.72 17.53 -16.69
#